data_d5f3e9964c4fd1e403aa4f3a2f03814b
#
_entry.id   d5f3e9964c4fd1e403aa4f3a2f03814b
#
_cell.length_a   1.000
_cell.length_b   1.000
_cell.length_c   1.000
_cell.angle_alpha   90.00
_cell.angle_beta   90.00
_cell.angle_gamma   90.00
#
_symmetry.space_group_name_H-M   'P 1'
#
loop_
_entity.id
_entity.type
_entity.pdbx_description
1 polymer ?
#
loop_
_entity_poly.entity_id
_entity_poly.type
_entity_poly.pdbx_seq_one_letter_code
_entity_poly.pdbx_strand_id
1 'polypeptide(L)'
;MTPRGWAFCTLGVLIVVLIVLAAVLIPWHRPPAPRPDQVAALGQLPRDQVERARAFHAELRPGSYGALAIGLVAALVLGLTPLGARIVALVGRPFGDHWIAQAVLGGLAVVLVVEVITLPLAAWRHTIVVRYGISTQSWGGWAVDVAKGTAISAVLSAGGGAALAEGMRRFGRAW
;
A
#
# COMPACT_ATOMS: atom_id res chain seq x y z
N MET A 1 3.65 34.03 -3.93
CA MET A 1 4.28 32.69 -4.12
C MET A 1 3.58 32.00 -5.27
N THR A 2 4.31 31.35 -6.18
CA THR A 2 3.72 30.68 -7.33
C THR A 2 3.07 29.34 -6.94
N PRO A 3 2.10 28.76 -7.69
CA PRO A 3 1.46 27.46 -7.41
C PRO A 3 2.45 26.33 -7.17
N ARG A 4 3.49 26.35 -7.95
CA ARG A 4 4.60 25.41 -7.78
C ARG A 4 5.30 25.58 -6.42
N GLY A 5 5.41 26.81 -5.90
CA GLY A 5 6.03 27.07 -4.60
C GLY A 5 5.24 26.44 -3.45
N TRP A 6 3.91 26.53 -3.47
CA TRP A 6 3.07 25.89 -2.45
C TRP A 6 3.10 24.36 -2.53
N ALA A 7 3.07 23.78 -3.73
CA ALA A 7 3.19 22.33 -3.91
C ALA A 7 4.54 21.81 -3.37
N PHE A 8 5.63 22.54 -3.59
CA PHE A 8 6.92 22.19 -2.99
C PHE A 8 6.94 22.37 -1.47
N CYS A 9 6.29 23.42 -0.93
CA CYS A 9 6.18 23.61 0.52
C CYS A 9 5.36 22.50 1.16
N THR A 10 4.20 22.12 0.62
CA THR A 10 3.37 21.03 1.17
C THR A 10 4.09 19.69 1.08
N LEU A 11 4.76 19.40 -0.03
CA LEU A 11 5.58 18.20 -0.18
C LEU A 11 6.74 18.21 0.83
N GLY A 12 7.41 19.33 0.99
CA GLY A 12 8.47 19.50 1.99
C GLY A 12 7.97 19.27 3.41
N VAL A 13 6.83 19.83 3.78
CA VAL A 13 6.21 19.60 5.11
C VAL A 13 5.86 18.13 5.30
N LEU A 14 5.26 17.46 4.30
CA LEU A 14 4.96 16.03 4.37
C LEU A 14 6.22 15.17 4.54
N ILE A 15 7.28 15.48 3.81
CA ILE A 15 8.56 14.79 3.95
C ILE A 15 9.14 15.00 5.35
N VAL A 16 9.12 16.22 5.87
CA VAL A 16 9.60 16.53 7.23
C VAL A 16 8.77 15.78 8.27
N VAL A 17 7.44 15.78 8.15
CA VAL A 17 6.56 15.02 9.05
C VAL A 17 6.87 13.53 9.00
N LEU A 18 7.07 12.95 7.83
CA LEU A 18 7.45 11.55 7.66
C LEU A 18 8.80 11.25 8.30
N ILE A 19 9.80 12.10 8.11
CA ILE A 19 11.12 11.96 8.72
C ILE A 19 11.02 12.04 10.25
N VAL A 20 10.28 13.01 10.78
CA VAL A 20 10.06 13.15 12.23
C VAL A 20 9.33 11.94 12.79
N LEU A 21 8.26 11.48 12.15
CA LEU A 21 7.56 10.27 12.56
C LEU A 21 8.47 9.04 12.52
N ALA A 22 9.26 8.88 11.47
CA ALA A 22 10.24 7.80 11.38
C ALA A 22 11.29 7.91 12.48
N ALA A 23 11.82 9.10 12.74
CA ALA A 23 12.81 9.33 13.79
C ALA A 23 12.29 9.05 15.20
N VAL A 24 11.01 9.36 15.47
CA VAL A 24 10.39 9.19 16.78
C VAL A 24 9.85 7.78 17.00
N LEU A 25 9.19 7.20 15.97
CA LEU A 25 8.51 5.91 16.10
C LEU A 25 9.44 4.72 15.88
N ILE A 26 10.48 4.87 15.06
CA ILE A 26 11.42 3.78 14.81
C ILE A 26 12.51 3.82 15.90
N PRO A 27 12.70 2.74 16.66
CA PRO A 27 13.71 2.69 17.72
C PRO A 27 15.13 2.48 17.13
N TRP A 28 15.64 3.49 16.44
CA TRP A 28 16.96 3.47 15.76
C TRP A 28 18.13 3.10 16.69
N HIS A 29 17.97 3.36 18.00
CA HIS A 29 19.01 3.14 19.01
C HIS A 29 18.98 1.75 19.65
N ARG A 30 18.09 0.86 19.20
CA ARG A 30 18.15 -0.54 19.61
C ARG A 30 19.10 -1.28 18.69
N PRO A 31 20.36 -1.51 19.10
CA PRO A 31 21.23 -2.33 18.29
C PRO A 31 20.57 -3.71 18.13
N PRO A 32 20.62 -4.30 16.94
CA PRO A 32 20.19 -5.69 16.78
C PRO A 32 21.00 -6.52 17.76
N ALA A 33 20.35 -7.52 18.39
CA ALA A 33 21.05 -8.44 19.28
C ALA A 33 22.34 -8.95 18.60
N PRO A 34 23.47 -9.02 19.30
CA PRO A 34 24.71 -9.51 18.73
C PRO A 34 24.51 -10.85 18.03
N ARG A 35 25.22 -11.08 16.93
CA ARG A 35 25.11 -12.36 16.19
C ARG A 35 25.23 -13.61 17.07
N PRO A 36 26.19 -13.66 18.04
CA PRO A 36 26.29 -14.83 18.92
C PRO A 36 25.01 -15.07 19.74
N ASP A 37 24.36 -14.01 20.24
CA ASP A 37 23.11 -14.16 20.99
C ASP A 37 21.96 -14.62 20.11
N GLN A 38 21.91 -14.17 18.87
CA GLN A 38 20.94 -14.65 17.87
C GLN A 38 21.17 -16.13 17.54
N VAL A 39 22.42 -16.54 17.37
CA VAL A 39 22.79 -17.94 17.11
C VAL A 39 22.47 -18.81 18.33
N ALA A 40 22.78 -18.34 19.54
CA ALA A 40 22.44 -19.04 20.78
C ALA A 40 20.93 -19.20 20.95
N ALA A 41 20.13 -18.16 20.67
CA ALA A 41 18.68 -18.22 20.71
C ALA A 41 18.10 -19.20 19.66
N LEU A 42 18.65 -19.20 18.45
CA LEU A 42 18.27 -20.17 17.42
C LEU A 42 18.68 -21.61 17.78
N GLY A 43 19.79 -21.77 18.50
CA GLY A 43 20.25 -23.07 19.00
C GLY A 43 19.34 -23.70 20.06
N GLN A 44 18.48 -22.90 20.70
CA GLN A 44 17.48 -23.37 21.66
C GLN A 44 16.20 -23.92 20.98
N LEU A 45 16.02 -23.62 19.69
CA LEU A 45 14.88 -24.10 18.93
C LEU A 45 15.22 -25.44 18.24
N PRO A 46 14.23 -26.35 18.12
CA PRO A 46 14.39 -27.56 17.31
C PRO A 46 14.81 -27.20 15.87
N ARG A 47 15.78 -27.94 15.33
CA ARG A 47 16.35 -27.66 14.00
C ARG A 47 15.30 -27.70 12.89
N ASP A 48 14.37 -28.63 12.98
CA ASP A 48 13.24 -28.76 12.05
C ASP A 48 12.35 -27.52 12.02
N GLN A 49 12.12 -26.89 13.17
CA GLN A 49 11.36 -25.63 13.24
C GLN A 49 12.12 -24.48 12.59
N VAL A 50 13.43 -24.38 12.80
CA VAL A 50 14.27 -23.35 12.18
C VAL A 50 14.32 -23.53 10.66
N GLU A 51 14.46 -24.76 10.16
CA GLU A 51 14.47 -25.06 8.74
C GLU A 51 13.10 -24.78 8.10
N ARG A 52 12.01 -25.16 8.77
CA ARG A 52 10.65 -24.87 8.33
C ARG A 52 10.38 -23.37 8.24
N ALA A 53 10.84 -22.58 9.22
CA ALA A 53 10.72 -21.13 9.19
C ALA A 53 11.52 -20.50 8.06
N ARG A 54 12.74 -21.00 7.80
CA ARG A 54 13.56 -20.53 6.67
C ARG A 54 12.92 -20.85 5.33
N ALA A 55 12.42 -22.06 5.15
CA ALA A 55 11.72 -22.47 3.94
C ALA A 55 10.46 -21.59 3.70
N PHE A 56 9.66 -21.36 4.75
CA PHE A 56 8.50 -20.46 4.67
C PHE A 56 8.90 -19.06 4.20
N HIS A 57 9.90 -18.44 4.80
CA HIS A 57 10.36 -17.13 4.39
C HIS A 57 10.95 -17.10 2.97
N ALA A 58 11.66 -18.14 2.57
CA ALA A 58 12.20 -18.25 1.22
C ALA A 58 11.08 -18.32 0.16
N GLU A 59 10.03 -19.08 0.41
CA GLU A 59 8.88 -19.17 -0.49
C GLU A 59 8.03 -17.90 -0.50
N LEU A 60 7.93 -17.20 0.64
CA LEU A 60 7.10 -15.99 0.75
C LEU A 60 7.72 -14.75 0.08
N ARG A 61 9.08 -14.67 0.10
CA ARG A 61 9.82 -13.51 -0.42
C ARG A 61 9.50 -13.14 -1.87
N PRO A 62 9.51 -14.05 -2.85
CA PRO A 62 9.25 -13.71 -4.24
C PRO A 62 7.87 -13.08 -4.44
N GLY A 63 6.83 -13.61 -3.76
CA GLY A 63 5.49 -13.05 -3.82
C GLY A 63 5.38 -11.68 -3.17
N SER A 64 6.08 -11.45 -2.07
CA SER A 64 6.07 -10.16 -1.37
C SER A 64 6.79 -9.09 -2.18
N TYR A 65 7.99 -9.37 -2.69
CA TYR A 65 8.71 -8.44 -3.56
C TYR A 65 8.03 -8.26 -4.91
N GLY A 66 7.45 -9.32 -5.47
CA GLY A 66 6.66 -9.25 -6.70
C GLY A 66 5.45 -8.33 -6.56
N ALA A 67 4.68 -8.46 -5.48
CA ALA A 67 3.54 -7.58 -5.21
C ALA A 67 3.96 -6.12 -5.04
N LEU A 68 5.07 -5.86 -4.32
CA LEU A 68 5.62 -4.52 -4.17
C LEU A 68 6.05 -3.93 -5.52
N ALA A 69 6.79 -4.70 -6.34
CA ALA A 69 7.25 -4.26 -7.65
C ALA A 69 6.08 -3.98 -8.60
N ILE A 70 5.10 -4.88 -8.66
CA ILE A 70 3.89 -4.69 -9.49
C ILE A 70 3.10 -3.48 -9.00
N GLY A 71 2.90 -3.32 -7.70
CA GLY A 71 2.21 -2.16 -7.13
C GLY A 71 2.91 -0.85 -7.48
N LEU A 72 4.23 -0.81 -7.36
CA LEU A 72 5.04 0.36 -7.71
C LEU A 72 4.96 0.67 -9.22
N VAL A 73 5.11 -0.33 -10.08
CA VAL A 73 4.99 -0.16 -11.54
C VAL A 73 3.59 0.32 -11.91
N ALA A 74 2.55 -0.28 -11.34
CA ALA A 74 1.17 0.15 -11.57
C ALA A 74 0.95 1.61 -11.13
N ALA A 75 1.46 1.99 -9.95
CA ALA A 75 1.37 3.37 -9.46
C ALA A 75 2.11 4.35 -10.38
N LEU A 76 3.31 4.00 -10.85
CA LEU A 76 4.07 4.84 -11.78
C LEU A 76 3.37 4.95 -13.15
N VAL A 77 2.88 3.84 -13.69
CA VAL A 77 2.15 3.84 -14.97
C VAL A 77 0.88 4.66 -14.86
N LEU A 78 0.08 4.47 -13.82
CA LEU A 78 -1.17 5.21 -13.64
C LEU A 78 -0.93 6.69 -13.30
N GLY A 79 0.14 7.00 -12.56
CA GLY A 79 0.46 8.37 -12.16
C GLY A 79 1.18 9.19 -13.23
N LEU A 80 2.09 8.57 -13.99
CA LEU A 80 2.94 9.29 -14.96
C LEU A 80 2.43 9.21 -16.40
N THR A 81 1.47 8.33 -16.71
CA THR A 81 0.91 8.21 -18.06
C THR A 81 -0.54 8.71 -18.11
N PRO A 82 -1.07 9.00 -19.31
CA PRO A 82 -2.47 9.41 -19.46
C PRO A 82 -3.48 8.31 -19.13
N LEU A 83 -3.03 7.08 -18.81
CA LEU A 83 -3.92 5.97 -18.48
C LEU A 83 -4.72 6.24 -17.20
N GLY A 84 -4.08 6.72 -16.15
CA GLY A 84 -4.79 7.09 -14.91
C GLY A 84 -5.84 8.16 -15.15
N ALA A 85 -5.49 9.22 -15.89
CA ALA A 85 -6.41 10.28 -16.25
C ALA A 85 -7.58 9.76 -17.11
N ARG A 86 -7.34 8.81 -18.03
CA ARG A 86 -8.40 8.19 -18.85
C ARG A 86 -9.35 7.35 -18.01
N ILE A 87 -8.83 6.58 -17.03
CA ILE A 87 -9.66 5.80 -16.11
C ILE A 87 -10.56 6.73 -15.30
N VAL A 88 -9.98 7.80 -14.72
CA VAL A 88 -10.74 8.80 -13.96
C VAL A 88 -11.81 9.46 -14.81
N ALA A 89 -11.46 9.88 -16.02
CA ALA A 89 -12.40 10.49 -16.96
C ALA A 89 -13.53 9.54 -17.39
N LEU A 90 -13.21 8.25 -17.62
CA LEU A 90 -14.19 7.24 -18.00
C LEU A 90 -15.20 7.00 -16.88
N VAL A 91 -14.72 6.80 -15.65
CA VAL A 91 -15.57 6.56 -14.48
C VAL A 91 -16.33 7.82 -14.06
N GLY A 92 -15.75 8.99 -14.27
CA GLY A 92 -16.37 10.28 -13.93
C GLY A 92 -17.44 10.76 -14.91
N ARG A 93 -17.46 10.25 -16.15
CA ARG A 93 -18.42 10.68 -17.21
C ARG A 93 -19.90 10.76 -16.77
N PRO A 94 -20.46 9.78 -16.03
CA PRO A 94 -21.86 9.80 -15.63
C PRO A 94 -22.22 10.91 -14.63
N PHE A 95 -21.22 11.51 -13.97
CA PHE A 95 -21.41 12.45 -12.86
C PHE A 95 -21.23 13.92 -13.26
N GLY A 96 -21.07 14.21 -14.56
CA GLY A 96 -21.01 15.57 -15.09
C GLY A 96 -19.94 16.44 -14.40
N ASP A 97 -20.31 17.66 -13.98
CA ASP A 97 -19.37 18.60 -13.36
C ASP A 97 -19.13 18.40 -11.85
N HIS A 98 -19.58 17.26 -11.29
CA HIS A 98 -19.38 16.96 -9.87
C HIS A 98 -17.94 16.49 -9.60
N TRP A 99 -17.04 17.44 -9.51
CA TRP A 99 -15.59 17.21 -9.36
C TRP A 99 -15.21 16.31 -8.16
N ILE A 100 -15.98 16.40 -7.03
CA ILE A 100 -15.75 15.53 -5.87
C ILE A 100 -16.05 14.08 -6.24
N ALA A 101 -17.17 13.83 -6.91
CA ALA A 101 -17.55 12.50 -7.36
C ALA A 101 -16.50 11.93 -8.34
N GLN A 102 -16.01 12.74 -9.26
CA GLN A 102 -14.94 12.34 -10.19
C GLN A 102 -13.63 12.01 -9.45
N ALA A 103 -13.22 12.84 -8.48
CA ALA A 103 -12.01 12.59 -7.70
C ALA A 103 -12.12 11.31 -6.85
N VAL A 104 -13.25 11.13 -6.17
CA VAL A 104 -13.52 9.95 -5.32
C VAL A 104 -13.59 8.68 -6.15
N LEU A 105 -14.42 8.68 -7.20
CA LEU A 105 -14.61 7.49 -8.05
C LEU A 105 -13.39 7.17 -8.90
N GLY A 106 -12.67 8.20 -9.36
CA GLY A 106 -11.40 8.03 -10.05
C GLY A 106 -10.33 7.42 -9.15
N GLY A 107 -10.19 7.92 -7.93
CA GLY A 107 -9.29 7.34 -6.93
C GLY A 107 -9.66 5.90 -6.59
N LEU A 108 -10.94 5.63 -6.39
CA LEU A 108 -11.45 4.28 -6.16
C LEU A 108 -11.13 3.33 -7.33
N ALA A 109 -11.37 3.77 -8.57
CA ALA A 109 -11.06 2.97 -9.75
C ALA A 109 -9.58 2.61 -9.84
N VAL A 110 -8.68 3.56 -9.53
CA VAL A 110 -7.23 3.31 -9.48
C VAL A 110 -6.89 2.27 -8.41
N VAL A 111 -7.44 2.39 -7.20
CA VAL A 111 -7.24 1.42 -6.12
C VAL A 111 -7.69 0.03 -6.55
N LEU A 112 -8.89 -0.09 -7.12
CA LEU A 112 -9.43 -1.37 -7.59
C LEU A 112 -8.59 -1.99 -8.71
N VAL A 113 -8.07 -1.20 -9.64
CA VAL A 113 -7.17 -1.69 -10.69
C VAL A 113 -5.89 -2.28 -10.08
N VAL A 114 -5.27 -1.58 -9.14
CA VAL A 114 -4.06 -2.08 -8.47
C VAL A 114 -4.36 -3.34 -7.67
N GLU A 115 -5.48 -3.37 -6.93
CA GLU A 115 -5.93 -4.53 -6.17
C GLU A 115 -6.12 -5.75 -7.07
N VAL A 116 -6.84 -5.62 -8.18
CA VAL A 116 -7.06 -6.71 -9.14
C VAL A 116 -5.75 -7.23 -9.73
N ILE A 117 -4.81 -6.36 -10.05
CA ILE A 117 -3.50 -6.75 -10.61
C ILE A 117 -2.68 -7.52 -9.57
N THR A 118 -2.75 -7.16 -8.30
CA THR A 118 -1.98 -7.79 -7.21
C THR A 118 -2.68 -9.00 -6.60
N LEU A 119 -3.98 -9.18 -6.85
CA LEU A 119 -4.79 -10.26 -6.29
C LEU A 119 -4.23 -11.68 -6.52
N PRO A 120 -3.70 -12.05 -7.71
CA PRO A 120 -3.12 -13.36 -7.92
C PRO A 120 -1.93 -13.65 -6.99
N LEU A 121 -1.09 -12.64 -6.72
CA LEU A 121 0.03 -12.77 -5.79
C LEU A 121 -0.45 -12.89 -4.33
N ALA A 122 -1.50 -12.15 -3.97
CA ALA A 122 -2.13 -12.27 -2.65
C ALA A 122 -2.73 -13.66 -2.44
N ALA A 123 -3.40 -14.22 -3.46
CA ALA A 123 -3.93 -15.58 -3.44
C ALA A 123 -2.79 -16.62 -3.32
N TRP A 124 -1.72 -16.46 -4.08
CA TRP A 124 -0.56 -17.34 -3.98
C TRP A 124 0.08 -17.29 -2.57
N ARG A 125 0.24 -16.12 -1.99
CA ARG A 125 0.71 -15.98 -0.60
C ARG A 125 -0.22 -16.68 0.39
N HIS A 126 -1.52 -16.58 0.20
CA HIS A 126 -2.50 -17.29 1.04
C HIS A 126 -2.27 -18.81 0.99
N THR A 127 -2.04 -19.40 -0.18
CA THR A 127 -1.73 -20.84 -0.29
C THR A 127 -0.49 -21.24 0.50
N ILE A 128 0.56 -20.41 0.48
CA ILE A 128 1.79 -20.67 1.24
C ILE A 128 1.50 -20.65 2.75
N VAL A 129 0.84 -19.62 3.23
CA VAL A 129 0.54 -19.43 4.67
C VAL A 129 -0.32 -20.58 5.21
N VAL A 130 -1.31 -21.04 4.44
CA VAL A 130 -2.14 -22.20 4.79
C VAL A 130 -1.32 -23.50 4.76
N ARG A 131 -0.49 -23.72 3.74
CA ARG A 131 0.36 -24.92 3.61
C ARG A 131 1.32 -25.09 4.78
N TYR A 132 1.88 -23.99 5.28
CA TYR A 132 2.75 -24.02 6.46
C TYR A 132 1.99 -24.10 7.80
N GLY A 133 0.66 -24.11 7.77
CA GLY A 133 -0.18 -24.21 8.98
C GLY A 133 -0.18 -22.93 9.83
N ILE A 134 0.25 -21.80 9.27
CA ILE A 134 0.25 -20.51 9.96
C ILE A 134 -1.16 -19.91 9.97
N SER A 135 -1.96 -20.22 8.96
CA SER A 135 -3.37 -19.85 8.90
C SER A 135 -4.24 -21.07 8.64
N THR A 136 -5.36 -21.15 9.34
CA THR A 136 -6.44 -22.12 9.12
C THR A 136 -7.60 -21.52 8.33
N GLN A 137 -7.40 -20.30 7.79
CA GLN A 137 -8.44 -19.57 7.10
C GLN A 137 -8.83 -20.22 5.78
N SER A 138 -10.13 -20.42 5.60
CA SER A 138 -10.70 -20.90 4.35
C SER A 138 -10.59 -19.84 3.25
N TRP A 139 -10.68 -20.26 1.99
CA TRP A 139 -10.71 -19.35 0.84
C TRP A 139 -11.86 -18.33 0.92
N GLY A 140 -13.03 -18.76 1.42
CA GLY A 140 -14.16 -17.85 1.63
C GLY A 140 -13.85 -16.78 2.69
N GLY A 141 -13.23 -17.17 3.82
CA GLY A 141 -12.78 -16.23 4.84
C GLY A 141 -11.74 -15.25 4.31
N TRP A 142 -10.75 -15.74 3.54
CA TRP A 142 -9.75 -14.91 2.88
C TRP A 142 -10.38 -13.91 1.91
N ALA A 143 -11.31 -14.35 1.07
CA ALA A 143 -11.98 -13.46 0.12
C ALA A 143 -12.78 -12.36 0.83
N VAL A 144 -13.45 -12.68 1.94
CA VAL A 144 -14.13 -11.69 2.78
C VAL A 144 -13.15 -10.67 3.37
N ASP A 145 -11.98 -11.10 3.83
CA ASP A 145 -10.97 -10.19 4.39
C ASP A 145 -10.34 -9.30 3.31
N VAL A 146 -10.10 -9.84 2.11
CA VAL A 146 -9.70 -9.04 0.95
C VAL A 146 -10.76 -7.99 0.64
N ALA A 147 -12.04 -8.38 0.57
CA ALA A 147 -13.13 -7.44 0.30
C ALA A 147 -13.24 -6.34 1.36
N LYS A 148 -13.09 -6.68 2.66
CA LYS A 148 -13.04 -5.69 3.74
C LYS A 148 -11.84 -4.76 3.63
N GLY A 149 -10.65 -5.30 3.35
CA GLY A 149 -9.44 -4.51 3.15
C GLY A 149 -9.59 -3.52 1.99
N THR A 150 -10.12 -4.00 0.87
CA THR A 150 -10.42 -3.17 -0.30
C THR A 150 -11.44 -2.08 0.02
N ALA A 151 -12.52 -2.41 0.76
CA ALA A 151 -13.51 -1.43 1.18
C ALA A 151 -12.92 -0.34 2.09
N ILE A 152 -12.08 -0.71 3.06
CA ILE A 152 -11.38 0.24 3.93
C ILE A 152 -10.45 1.14 3.10
N SER A 153 -9.64 0.54 2.22
CA SER A 153 -8.74 1.28 1.32
C SER A 153 -9.51 2.24 0.42
N ALA A 154 -10.66 1.82 -0.08
CA ALA A 154 -11.56 2.65 -0.89
C ALA A 154 -12.07 3.88 -0.11
N VAL A 155 -12.54 3.68 1.13
CA VAL A 155 -13.03 4.77 2.00
C VAL A 155 -11.91 5.75 2.32
N LEU A 156 -10.73 5.25 2.69
CA LEU A 156 -9.56 6.09 2.99
C LEU A 156 -9.09 6.87 1.76
N SER A 157 -9.05 6.22 0.59
CA SER A 157 -8.67 6.87 -0.68
C SER A 157 -9.69 7.92 -1.12
N ALA A 158 -10.98 7.64 -0.93
CA ALA A 158 -12.06 8.58 -1.20
C ALA A 158 -11.95 9.82 -0.30
N GLY A 159 -11.78 9.62 1.01
CA GLY A 159 -11.62 10.70 1.98
C GLY A 159 -10.35 11.53 1.73
N GLY A 160 -9.22 10.86 1.52
CA GLY A 160 -7.95 11.51 1.19
C GLY A 160 -8.00 12.27 -0.13
N GLY A 161 -8.58 11.67 -1.17
CA GLY A 161 -8.77 12.30 -2.48
C GLY A 161 -9.67 13.53 -2.41
N ALA A 162 -10.79 13.45 -1.69
CA ALA A 162 -11.69 14.58 -1.48
C ALA A 162 -11.01 15.72 -0.69
N ALA A 163 -10.25 15.39 0.36
CA ALA A 163 -9.51 16.37 1.15
C ALA A 163 -8.42 17.07 0.31
N LEU A 164 -7.67 16.32 -0.49
CA LEU A 164 -6.66 16.87 -1.40
C LEU A 164 -7.28 17.76 -2.46
N ALA A 165 -8.38 17.32 -3.07
CA ALA A 165 -9.06 18.08 -4.10
C ALA A 165 -9.67 19.38 -3.55
N GLU A 166 -10.28 19.35 -2.35
CA GLU A 166 -10.76 20.56 -1.67
C GLU A 166 -9.61 21.50 -1.28
N GLY A 167 -8.50 20.93 -0.79
CA GLY A 167 -7.28 21.69 -0.52
C GLY A 167 -6.78 22.42 -1.76
N MET A 168 -6.63 21.71 -2.88
CA MET A 168 -6.23 22.32 -4.16
C MET A 168 -7.20 23.41 -4.62
N ARG A 169 -8.50 23.23 -4.41
CA ARG A 169 -9.52 24.21 -4.78
C ARG A 169 -9.48 25.47 -3.91
N ARG A 170 -9.32 25.32 -2.60
CA ARG A 170 -9.22 26.45 -1.66
C ARG A 170 -7.93 27.23 -1.86
N PHE A 171 -6.84 26.52 -1.98
CA PHE A 171 -5.54 27.13 -2.21
C PHE A 171 -5.32 27.52 -3.68
N GLY A 172 -5.95 26.85 -4.65
CA GLY A 172 -5.89 27.19 -6.05
C GLY A 172 -6.60 28.49 -6.44
N ARG A 173 -7.52 29.02 -5.62
CA ARG A 173 -8.11 30.36 -5.77
C ARG A 173 -7.23 31.48 -5.27
N ALA A 174 -6.15 31.17 -4.59
CA ALA A 174 -5.15 32.13 -4.12
C ALA A 174 -4.02 32.36 -5.16
N TRP A 175 -4.26 31.91 -6.40
CA TRP A 175 -3.34 32.01 -7.53
C TRP A 175 -3.82 32.98 -8.61
#